data_5a0db78afd10a5e247cde2758b7f47a9
#
_entry.id   5a0db78afd10a5e247cde2758b7f47a9
#
_cell.length_a   1.000
_cell.length_b   1.000
_cell.length_c   1.000
_cell.angle_alpha   90.00
_cell.angle_beta   90.00
_cell.angle_gamma   90.00
#
_symmetry.space_group_name_H-M   'P 1'
#
loop_
_entity.id
_entity.type
_entity.pdbx_description
1 polymer ?
#
loop_
_entity_poly.entity_id
_entity_poly.type
_entity_poly.pdbx_seq_one_letter_code
_entity_poly.pdbx_strand_id
1 'polypeptide(L)'
;MNVQIDSSWKAVLEEEFNKPYFTKLTEYVKQQYAENICYPKGKQIFSAFNHCPLNKVKVVIIGQDPYHGEGQANGLCFSVHDGIAHPPSLVNIFREITQDLGVPYPISGNLERWASQGVLLLNATLTVRANEAGSHQNQGWETFTDAVIKAVSANCNNVVFMLWGSYAKKKANLIDSSKHCILTSGHPSPLSANRGYWFGNKHFSKANAYLTSVGKETINW
;
A
#
# COMPACT_ATOMS: atom_id res chain seq x y z
N MET A 1 2.57 -7.34 -22.44
CA MET A 1 3.10 -6.06 -21.89
C MET A 1 4.37 -6.37 -21.11
N ASN A 2 5.43 -5.59 -21.27
CA ASN A 2 6.60 -5.77 -20.42
C ASN A 2 6.40 -4.94 -19.14
N VAL A 3 5.90 -5.58 -18.07
CA VAL A 3 5.71 -4.93 -16.77
C VAL A 3 7.07 -4.71 -16.13
N GLN A 4 7.38 -3.46 -15.82
CA GLN A 4 8.64 -3.04 -15.19
C GLN A 4 8.49 -3.09 -13.67
N ILE A 5 8.78 -4.23 -13.07
CA ILE A 5 8.81 -4.44 -11.61
C ILE A 5 10.08 -5.16 -11.20
N ASP A 6 10.43 -5.08 -9.91
CA ASP A 6 11.58 -5.82 -9.36
C ASP A 6 11.49 -7.31 -9.67
N SER A 7 12.62 -7.93 -9.95
CA SER A 7 12.72 -9.33 -10.42
C SER A 7 12.14 -10.34 -9.43
N SER A 8 12.21 -10.08 -8.12
CA SER A 8 11.67 -10.96 -7.10
C SER A 8 10.13 -11.04 -7.15
N TRP A 9 9.46 -9.94 -7.52
CA TRP A 9 8.02 -9.91 -7.77
C TRP A 9 7.67 -10.56 -9.11
N LYS A 10 8.47 -10.28 -10.15
CA LYS A 10 8.23 -10.83 -11.48
C LYS A 10 8.18 -12.36 -11.44
N ALA A 11 9.09 -12.99 -10.69
CA ALA A 11 9.18 -14.44 -10.56
C ALA A 11 7.88 -15.08 -10.02
N VAL A 12 7.19 -14.43 -9.08
CA VAL A 12 5.98 -14.98 -8.42
C VAL A 12 4.67 -14.51 -9.06
N LEU A 13 4.71 -13.45 -9.88
CA LEU A 13 3.52 -12.86 -10.50
C LEU A 13 3.47 -13.08 -12.03
N GLU A 14 4.42 -13.81 -12.62
CA GLU A 14 4.51 -14.00 -14.08
C GLU A 14 3.23 -14.60 -14.67
N GLU A 15 2.62 -15.56 -13.98
CA GLU A 15 1.36 -16.16 -14.40
C GLU A 15 0.20 -15.15 -14.42
N GLU A 16 0.19 -14.21 -13.46
CA GLU A 16 -0.85 -13.16 -13.40
C GLU A 16 -0.80 -12.25 -14.62
N PHE A 17 0.41 -11.92 -15.10
CA PHE A 17 0.59 -11.06 -16.27
C PHE A 17 0.10 -11.70 -17.57
N ASN A 18 -0.02 -13.04 -17.62
CA ASN A 18 -0.49 -13.79 -18.77
C ASN A 18 -2.00 -14.07 -18.75
N LYS A 19 -2.71 -13.71 -17.67
CA LYS A 19 -4.16 -13.95 -17.53
C LYS A 19 -4.98 -12.96 -18.37
N PRO A 20 -6.12 -13.39 -18.92
CA PRO A 20 -6.98 -12.51 -19.75
C PRO A 20 -7.44 -11.22 -19.06
N TYR A 21 -7.68 -11.26 -17.74
CA TYR A 21 -8.07 -10.06 -17.02
C TYR A 21 -6.96 -9.01 -17.02
N PHE A 22 -5.69 -9.44 -16.92
CA PHE A 22 -4.55 -8.53 -16.88
C PHE A 22 -4.31 -7.87 -18.26
N THR A 23 -4.56 -8.60 -19.34
CA THR A 23 -4.55 -8.04 -20.69
C THR A 23 -5.61 -6.94 -20.83
N LYS A 24 -6.87 -7.22 -20.44
CA LYS A 24 -7.95 -6.23 -20.44
C LYS A 24 -7.65 -5.01 -19.57
N LEU A 25 -7.14 -5.24 -18.35
CA LEU A 25 -6.71 -4.18 -17.45
C LEU A 25 -5.64 -3.30 -18.11
N THR A 26 -4.67 -3.90 -18.76
CA THR A 26 -3.58 -3.20 -19.43
C THR A 26 -4.08 -2.31 -20.58
N GLU A 27 -5.01 -2.82 -21.39
CA GLU A 27 -5.63 -2.07 -22.48
C GLU A 27 -6.43 -0.89 -21.94
N TYR A 28 -7.24 -1.14 -20.90
CA TYR A 28 -8.00 -0.10 -20.21
C TYR A 28 -7.08 1.01 -19.65
N VAL A 29 -6.04 0.64 -18.91
CA VAL A 29 -5.10 1.62 -18.32
C VAL A 29 -4.41 2.44 -19.41
N LYS A 30 -3.94 1.82 -20.50
CA LYS A 30 -3.34 2.52 -21.63
C LYS A 30 -4.29 3.53 -22.25
N GLN A 31 -5.55 3.14 -22.47
CA GLN A 31 -6.57 4.02 -23.00
C GLN A 31 -6.82 5.21 -22.05
N GLN A 32 -6.97 4.93 -20.74
CA GLN A 32 -7.19 5.99 -19.74
C GLN A 32 -6.05 7.01 -19.73
N TYR A 33 -4.78 6.58 -19.80
CA TYR A 33 -3.63 7.48 -19.84
C TYR A 33 -3.48 8.23 -21.18
N ALA A 34 -4.04 7.72 -22.25
CA ALA A 34 -4.05 8.39 -23.56
C ALA A 34 -5.15 9.47 -23.65
N GLU A 35 -6.28 9.23 -23.01
CA GLU A 35 -7.47 10.08 -23.13
C GLU A 35 -7.67 11.04 -21.95
N ASN A 36 -7.07 10.75 -20.80
CA ASN A 36 -7.30 11.46 -19.55
C ASN A 36 -5.99 11.73 -18.80
N ILE A 37 -6.03 12.71 -17.89
CA ILE A 37 -4.97 12.87 -16.89
C ILE A 37 -5.18 11.79 -15.82
N CYS A 38 -4.19 10.92 -15.62
CA CYS A 38 -4.22 9.83 -14.66
C CYS A 38 -3.02 9.86 -13.72
N TYR A 39 -3.20 9.35 -12.52
CA TYR A 39 -2.17 9.27 -11.49
C TYR A 39 -2.01 7.83 -10.97
N PRO A 40 -0.81 7.48 -10.44
CA PRO A 40 0.46 8.24 -10.53
C PRO A 40 0.97 8.32 -11.98
N LYS A 41 2.09 9.01 -12.25
CA LYS A 41 2.74 8.96 -13.58
C LYS A 41 3.03 7.51 -13.96
N GLY A 42 2.91 7.15 -15.24
CA GLY A 42 2.99 5.77 -15.72
C GLY A 42 4.18 4.96 -15.20
N LYS A 43 5.39 5.58 -15.11
CA LYS A 43 6.60 4.98 -14.54
C LYS A 43 6.52 4.67 -13.03
N GLN A 44 5.54 5.23 -12.33
CA GLN A 44 5.35 5.10 -10.88
C GLN A 44 4.22 4.12 -10.50
N ILE A 45 3.50 3.54 -11.47
CA ILE A 45 2.38 2.61 -11.20
C ILE A 45 2.84 1.45 -10.31
N PHE A 46 4.06 0.96 -10.53
CA PHE A 46 4.64 -0.17 -9.80
C PHE A 46 5.70 0.24 -8.75
N SER A 47 5.71 1.51 -8.29
CA SER A 47 6.69 2.00 -7.31
C SER A 47 6.72 1.16 -6.03
N ALA A 48 5.58 0.71 -5.52
CA ALA A 48 5.51 -0.11 -4.31
C ALA A 48 6.34 -1.39 -4.43
N PHE A 49 6.37 -2.00 -5.60
CA PHE A 49 7.12 -3.22 -5.88
C PHE A 49 8.62 -2.95 -6.09
N ASN A 50 8.95 -1.82 -6.71
CA ASN A 50 10.33 -1.46 -7.02
C ASN A 50 11.08 -0.96 -5.78
N HIS A 51 10.41 -0.27 -4.86
CA HIS A 51 11.00 0.18 -3.59
C HIS A 51 11.03 -0.91 -2.51
N CYS A 52 10.16 -1.92 -2.60
CA CYS A 52 10.08 -3.01 -1.65
C CYS A 52 10.09 -4.38 -2.37
N PRO A 53 11.28 -4.93 -2.69
CA PRO A 53 11.42 -6.29 -3.23
C PRO A 53 10.74 -7.34 -2.35
N LEU A 54 10.18 -8.41 -2.94
CA LEU A 54 9.41 -9.43 -2.22
C LEU A 54 10.17 -10.04 -1.04
N ASN A 55 11.44 -10.34 -1.24
CA ASN A 55 12.32 -10.92 -0.20
C ASN A 55 12.69 -9.94 0.93
N LYS A 56 12.34 -8.67 0.79
CA LYS A 56 12.53 -7.62 1.82
C LYS A 56 11.26 -7.29 2.59
N VAL A 57 10.11 -7.82 2.18
CA VAL A 57 8.82 -7.49 2.80
C VAL A 57 8.81 -7.90 4.28
N LYS A 58 8.62 -6.93 5.15
CA LYS A 58 8.43 -7.07 6.60
C LYS A 58 7.04 -6.66 7.04
N VAL A 59 6.49 -5.61 6.40
CA VAL A 59 5.17 -5.05 6.71
C VAL A 59 4.42 -4.83 5.40
N VAL A 60 3.11 -5.06 5.38
CA VAL A 60 2.20 -4.70 4.28
C VAL A 60 1.15 -3.75 4.80
N ILE A 61 1.01 -2.60 4.16
CA ILE A 61 -0.06 -1.63 4.40
C ILE A 61 -0.91 -1.56 3.14
N ILE A 62 -2.24 -1.69 3.28
CA ILE A 62 -3.16 -1.71 2.15
C ILE A 62 -3.97 -0.42 2.14
N GLY A 63 -3.77 0.38 1.08
CA GLY A 63 -4.61 1.51 0.72
C GLY A 63 -5.72 1.12 -0.26
N GLN A 64 -6.55 2.06 -0.65
CA GLN A 64 -7.65 1.85 -1.59
C GLN A 64 -7.24 2.18 -3.02
N ASP A 65 -7.09 3.45 -3.32
CA ASP A 65 -6.66 3.98 -4.61
C ASP A 65 -5.65 5.13 -4.40
N PRO A 66 -4.89 5.52 -5.44
CA PRO A 66 -3.96 6.63 -5.33
C PRO A 66 -4.69 7.95 -5.06
N TYR A 67 -4.02 8.91 -4.46
CA TYR A 67 -4.52 10.28 -4.42
C TYR A 67 -4.71 10.80 -5.84
N HIS A 68 -5.84 11.48 -6.07
CA HIS A 68 -6.27 11.93 -7.40
C HIS A 68 -6.01 13.42 -7.66
N GLY A 69 -5.40 14.13 -6.71
CA GLY A 69 -4.96 15.51 -6.89
C GLY A 69 -3.60 15.58 -7.62
N GLU A 70 -3.41 16.69 -8.34
CA GLU A 70 -2.17 16.93 -9.08
C GLU A 70 -0.94 16.87 -8.17
N GLY A 71 0.10 16.16 -8.61
CA GLY A 71 1.38 16.06 -7.91
C GLY A 71 1.36 15.25 -6.62
N GLN A 72 0.22 14.67 -6.20
CA GLN A 72 0.13 13.93 -4.95
C GLN A 72 0.72 12.51 -5.03
N ALA A 73 0.13 11.66 -5.87
CA ALA A 73 0.45 10.23 -5.92
C ALA A 73 1.85 9.95 -6.49
N ASN A 74 2.63 9.13 -5.77
CA ASN A 74 3.96 8.65 -6.19
C ASN A 74 4.02 7.11 -6.34
N GLY A 75 2.86 6.43 -6.36
CA GLY A 75 2.75 4.98 -6.53
C GLY A 75 2.85 4.14 -5.26
N LEU A 76 2.91 4.78 -4.09
CA LEU A 76 2.86 4.16 -2.77
C LEU A 76 1.57 4.57 -2.05
N CYS A 77 0.88 3.65 -1.38
CA CYS A 77 -0.35 4.00 -0.67
C CYS A 77 -0.10 5.00 0.46
N PHE A 78 -1.02 5.95 0.65
CA PHE A 78 -0.95 7.07 1.60
C PHE A 78 0.20 8.06 1.40
N SER A 79 1.14 7.80 0.49
CA SER A 79 2.32 8.61 0.23
C SER A 79 2.04 9.73 -0.75
N VAL A 80 2.72 10.86 -0.57
CA VAL A 80 2.74 11.98 -1.52
C VAL A 80 4.18 12.36 -1.87
N HIS A 81 4.37 13.07 -2.97
CA HIS A 81 5.68 13.63 -3.30
C HIS A 81 6.15 14.64 -2.25
N ASP A 82 7.47 14.83 -2.13
CA ASP A 82 8.05 15.86 -1.27
C ASP A 82 7.51 17.26 -1.63
N GLY A 83 7.28 18.08 -0.61
CA GLY A 83 6.73 19.42 -0.76
C GLY A 83 5.21 19.50 -0.92
N ILE A 84 4.52 18.37 -1.04
CA ILE A 84 3.06 18.32 -1.08
C ILE A 84 2.49 18.32 0.35
N ALA A 85 1.45 19.12 0.57
CA ALA A 85 0.72 19.13 1.84
C ALA A 85 0.18 17.74 2.17
N HIS A 86 0.31 17.32 3.42
CA HIS A 86 -0.13 16.00 3.85
C HIS A 86 -1.66 15.87 3.72
N PRO A 87 -2.18 14.90 2.94
CA PRO A 87 -3.61 14.65 2.89
C PRO A 87 -4.16 14.19 4.25
N PRO A 88 -5.45 14.38 4.51
CA PRO A 88 -6.03 14.17 5.85
C PRO A 88 -5.77 12.78 6.46
N SER A 89 -5.78 11.73 5.64
CA SER A 89 -5.46 10.36 6.13
C SER A 89 -4.00 10.26 6.56
N LEU A 90 -3.06 10.85 5.81
CA LEU A 90 -1.64 10.84 6.15
C LEU A 90 -1.36 11.68 7.42
N VAL A 91 -2.04 12.81 7.58
CA VAL A 91 -1.99 13.59 8.84
C VAL A 91 -2.36 12.72 10.04
N ASN A 92 -3.44 11.95 9.93
CA ASN A 92 -3.88 11.08 11.03
C ASN A 92 -2.94 9.88 11.25
N ILE A 93 -2.34 9.34 10.20
CA ILE A 93 -1.28 8.32 10.31
C ILE A 93 -0.09 8.89 11.10
N PHE A 94 0.40 10.05 10.74
CA PHE A 94 1.55 10.67 11.42
C PHE A 94 1.24 11.10 12.87
N ARG A 95 0.02 11.55 13.15
CA ARG A 95 -0.41 11.83 14.53
C ARG A 95 -0.39 10.55 15.38
N GLU A 96 -0.89 9.44 14.84
CA GLU A 96 -0.85 8.15 15.54
C GLU A 96 0.59 7.69 15.79
N ILE A 97 1.49 7.83 14.79
CA ILE A 97 2.93 7.52 14.96
C ILE A 97 3.53 8.33 16.11
N THR A 98 3.29 9.65 16.11
CA THR A 98 3.79 10.54 17.17
C THR A 98 3.26 10.13 18.55
N GLN A 99 2.00 9.76 18.66
CA GLN A 99 1.40 9.32 19.93
C GLN A 99 1.87 7.93 20.36
N ASP A 100 2.03 7.01 19.43
CA ASP A 100 2.39 5.61 19.70
C ASP A 100 3.87 5.47 20.07
N LEU A 101 4.74 6.18 19.35
CA LEU A 101 6.20 6.02 19.48
C LEU A 101 6.90 7.16 20.21
N GLY A 102 6.22 8.26 20.50
CA GLY A 102 6.82 9.45 21.12
C GLY A 102 7.83 10.18 20.23
N VAL A 103 7.75 10.00 18.90
CA VAL A 103 8.66 10.64 17.94
C VAL A 103 8.07 11.94 17.38
N PRO A 104 8.92 12.88 16.89
CA PRO A 104 8.44 14.10 16.25
C PRO A 104 7.53 13.80 15.04
N TYR A 105 6.59 14.72 14.76
CA TYR A 105 5.74 14.65 13.59
C TYR A 105 6.59 14.72 12.31
N PRO A 106 6.45 13.74 11.36
CA PRO A 106 7.25 13.69 10.15
C PRO A 106 7.04 14.91 9.25
N ILE A 107 8.14 15.49 8.74
CA ILE A 107 8.09 16.68 7.87
C ILE A 107 7.68 16.27 6.44
N SER A 108 8.26 15.19 5.90
CA SER A 108 7.97 14.73 4.54
C SER A 108 6.83 13.72 4.51
N GLY A 109 5.88 13.92 3.58
CA GLY A 109 4.82 12.96 3.27
C GLY A 109 5.25 11.85 2.32
N ASN A 110 6.51 11.86 1.85
CA ASN A 110 7.06 10.81 1.01
C ASN A 110 7.45 9.59 1.85
N LEU A 111 6.76 8.47 1.63
CA LEU A 111 6.93 7.22 2.38
C LEU A 111 7.92 6.23 1.73
N GLU A 112 8.69 6.66 0.73
CA GLU A 112 9.75 5.82 0.15
C GLU A 112 10.76 5.36 1.22
N ARG A 113 10.97 6.19 2.27
CA ARG A 113 11.78 5.82 3.43
C ARG A 113 11.26 4.58 4.18
N TRP A 114 9.95 4.35 4.19
CA TRP A 114 9.38 3.12 4.77
C TRP A 114 9.49 1.95 3.80
N ALA A 115 9.20 2.20 2.52
CA ALA A 115 9.27 1.16 1.48
C ALA A 115 10.66 0.55 1.37
N SER A 116 11.73 1.37 1.42
CA SER A 116 13.13 0.91 1.38
C SER A 116 13.52 0.05 2.60
N GLN A 117 12.78 0.14 3.70
CA GLN A 117 12.99 -0.69 4.90
C GLN A 117 12.20 -2.02 4.87
N GLY A 118 11.41 -2.26 3.83
CA GLY A 118 10.59 -3.46 3.70
C GLY A 118 9.10 -3.28 4.03
N VAL A 119 8.59 -2.06 3.92
CA VAL A 119 7.14 -1.79 4.00
C VAL A 119 6.54 -1.78 2.60
N LEU A 120 5.77 -2.79 2.25
CA LEU A 120 4.99 -2.80 1.01
C LEU A 120 3.76 -1.89 1.16
N LEU A 121 3.82 -0.72 0.53
CA LEU A 121 2.77 0.29 0.55
C LEU A 121 1.86 0.11 -0.67
N LEU A 122 0.92 -0.83 -0.59
CA LEU A 122 0.11 -1.30 -1.72
C LEU A 122 -1.28 -0.67 -1.73
N ASN A 123 -1.66 0.00 -2.81
CA ASN A 123 -3.06 0.31 -3.07
C ASN A 123 -3.78 -0.89 -3.71
N ALA A 124 -5.05 -1.07 -3.43
CA ALA A 124 -5.87 -2.09 -4.10
C ALA A 124 -6.06 -1.79 -5.58
N THR A 125 -6.19 -0.51 -5.95
CA THR A 125 -6.22 0.00 -7.32
C THR A 125 -4.98 0.85 -7.55
N LEU A 126 -4.17 0.54 -8.57
CA LEU A 126 -2.86 1.19 -8.73
C LEU A 126 -2.91 2.48 -9.56
N THR A 127 -4.03 2.80 -10.16
CA THR A 127 -4.22 4.00 -10.98
C THR A 127 -5.56 4.66 -10.70
N VAL A 128 -5.66 5.97 -10.99
CA VAL A 128 -6.88 6.76 -10.81
C VAL A 128 -6.90 7.90 -11.82
N ARG A 129 -8.07 8.35 -12.27
CA ARG A 129 -8.24 9.56 -13.06
C ARG A 129 -8.16 10.80 -12.18
N ALA A 130 -7.60 11.88 -12.70
CA ALA A 130 -7.49 13.16 -12.00
C ALA A 130 -8.86 13.62 -11.49
N ASN A 131 -8.92 14.01 -10.21
CA ASN A 131 -10.10 14.52 -9.51
C ASN A 131 -11.29 13.53 -9.40
N GLU A 132 -11.11 12.24 -9.75
CA GLU A 132 -12.18 11.24 -9.73
C GLU A 132 -11.77 10.02 -8.88
N ALA A 133 -11.93 10.12 -7.55
CA ALA A 133 -11.65 9.01 -6.64
C ALA A 133 -12.39 7.74 -7.07
N GLY A 134 -11.71 6.59 -7.06
CA GLY A 134 -12.28 5.28 -7.40
C GLY A 134 -12.58 5.06 -8.89
N SER A 135 -12.21 5.98 -9.77
CA SER A 135 -12.53 5.92 -11.22
C SER A 135 -12.02 4.66 -11.93
N HIS A 136 -10.97 4.02 -11.43
CA HIS A 136 -10.41 2.79 -12.00
C HIS A 136 -10.74 1.53 -11.19
N GLN A 137 -11.71 1.58 -10.26
CA GLN A 137 -12.16 0.41 -9.50
C GLN A 137 -12.87 -0.59 -10.42
N ASN A 138 -12.82 -1.88 -10.05
CA ASN A 138 -13.45 -2.98 -10.77
C ASN A 138 -12.98 -3.16 -12.23
N GLN A 139 -11.79 -2.68 -12.56
CA GLN A 139 -11.19 -2.85 -13.88
C GLN A 139 -10.13 -3.96 -13.92
N GLY A 140 -9.90 -4.65 -12.79
CA GLY A 140 -8.96 -5.78 -12.67
C GLY A 140 -7.77 -5.52 -11.74
N TRP A 141 -7.54 -4.26 -11.29
CA TRP A 141 -6.48 -3.97 -10.33
C TRP A 141 -6.65 -4.76 -9.03
N GLU A 142 -7.87 -4.85 -8.50
CA GLU A 142 -8.17 -5.56 -7.25
C GLU A 142 -7.85 -7.06 -7.37
N THR A 143 -8.10 -7.66 -8.52
CA THR A 143 -7.73 -9.05 -8.79
C THR A 143 -6.21 -9.24 -8.76
N PHE A 144 -5.47 -8.33 -9.38
CA PHE A 144 -4.01 -8.35 -9.40
C PHE A 144 -3.43 -8.13 -8.00
N THR A 145 -3.91 -7.13 -7.25
CA THR A 145 -3.39 -6.82 -5.91
C THR A 145 -3.78 -7.88 -4.88
N ASP A 146 -4.91 -8.56 -5.07
CA ASP A 146 -5.26 -9.75 -4.28
C ASP A 146 -4.28 -10.91 -4.54
N ALA A 147 -3.85 -11.10 -5.78
CA ALA A 147 -2.78 -12.06 -6.10
C ALA A 147 -1.44 -11.67 -5.45
N VAL A 148 -1.12 -10.38 -5.41
CA VAL A 148 0.07 -9.86 -4.69
C VAL A 148 0.02 -10.19 -3.20
N ILE A 149 -1.12 -9.96 -2.53
CA ILE A 149 -1.30 -10.28 -1.10
C ILE A 149 -1.11 -11.78 -0.86
N LYS A 150 -1.71 -12.62 -1.72
CA LYS A 150 -1.54 -14.08 -1.66
C LYS A 150 -0.09 -14.50 -1.89
N ALA A 151 0.62 -13.85 -2.83
CA ALA A 151 2.03 -14.13 -3.10
C ALA A 151 2.91 -13.81 -1.88
N VAL A 152 2.69 -12.67 -1.20
CA VAL A 152 3.37 -12.35 0.07
C VAL A 152 3.06 -13.40 1.12
N SER A 153 1.77 -13.75 1.29
CA SER A 153 1.35 -14.74 2.29
C SER A 153 1.94 -16.13 2.05
N ALA A 154 2.12 -16.52 0.79
CA ALA A 154 2.66 -17.83 0.44
C ALA A 154 4.18 -17.89 0.55
N ASN A 155 4.88 -16.85 0.07
CA ASN A 155 6.34 -16.88 -0.15
C ASN A 155 7.15 -16.21 0.97
N CYS A 156 6.52 -15.41 1.85
CA CYS A 156 7.18 -14.78 2.99
C CYS A 156 6.79 -15.46 4.31
N ASN A 157 7.57 -15.20 5.36
CA ASN A 157 7.26 -15.61 6.73
C ASN A 157 7.33 -14.41 7.67
N ASN A 158 6.51 -14.45 8.73
CA ASN A 158 6.54 -13.44 9.77
C ASN A 158 6.42 -12.00 9.23
N VAL A 159 5.42 -11.76 8.38
CA VAL A 159 5.07 -10.43 7.87
C VAL A 159 3.94 -9.85 8.70
N VAL A 160 3.99 -8.53 8.95
CA VAL A 160 2.90 -7.81 9.62
C VAL A 160 1.99 -7.21 8.55
N PHE A 161 0.72 -7.57 8.56
CA PHE A 161 -0.31 -6.96 7.69
C PHE A 161 -1.11 -5.94 8.50
N MET A 162 -1.03 -4.67 8.13
CA MET A 162 -1.81 -3.59 8.71
C MET A 162 -3.03 -3.30 7.84
N LEU A 163 -4.19 -3.73 8.30
CA LEU A 163 -5.46 -3.65 7.57
C LEU A 163 -6.36 -2.57 8.17
N TRP A 164 -6.39 -1.41 7.52
CA TRP A 164 -7.07 -0.20 8.00
C TRP A 164 -8.39 0.05 7.27
N GLY A 165 -9.49 0.01 8.04
CA GLY A 165 -10.85 0.16 7.54
C GLY A 165 -11.46 -1.13 7.00
N SER A 166 -12.77 -1.11 6.76
CA SER A 166 -13.55 -2.30 6.37
C SER A 166 -13.11 -2.91 5.05
N TYR A 167 -12.65 -2.10 4.09
CA TYR A 167 -12.16 -2.59 2.80
C TYR A 167 -10.89 -3.43 2.96
N ALA A 168 -9.86 -2.89 3.64
CA ALA A 168 -8.60 -3.61 3.87
C ALA A 168 -8.81 -4.84 4.76
N LYS A 169 -9.67 -4.76 5.78
CA LYS A 169 -9.99 -5.89 6.67
C LYS A 169 -10.52 -7.12 5.92
N LYS A 170 -11.25 -6.94 4.81
CA LYS A 170 -11.74 -8.06 3.99
C LYS A 170 -10.61 -8.86 3.35
N LYS A 171 -9.41 -8.27 3.23
CA LYS A 171 -8.24 -8.95 2.67
C LYS A 171 -7.61 -9.97 3.64
N ALA A 172 -8.04 -9.98 4.92
CA ALA A 172 -7.54 -10.94 5.92
C ALA A 172 -7.72 -12.41 5.49
N ASN A 173 -8.78 -12.72 4.73
CA ASN A 173 -9.02 -14.07 4.18
C ASN A 173 -8.02 -14.52 3.12
N LEU A 174 -7.19 -13.62 2.61
CA LEU A 174 -6.11 -13.94 1.66
C LEU A 174 -4.79 -14.25 2.36
N ILE A 175 -4.74 -14.09 3.70
CA ILE A 175 -3.52 -14.11 4.50
C ILE A 175 -3.55 -15.31 5.45
N ASP A 176 -2.49 -16.10 5.45
CA ASP A 176 -2.30 -17.19 6.41
C ASP A 176 -1.92 -16.62 7.80
N SER A 177 -2.91 -16.54 8.68
CA SER A 177 -2.72 -16.01 10.03
C SER A 177 -1.86 -16.89 10.94
N SER A 178 -1.57 -18.14 10.55
CA SER A 178 -0.63 -19.00 11.28
C SER A 178 0.84 -18.60 11.02
N LYS A 179 1.11 -17.93 9.91
CA LYS A 179 2.45 -17.50 9.48
C LYS A 179 2.71 -16.02 9.68
N HIS A 180 1.67 -15.21 9.77
CA HIS A 180 1.74 -13.76 9.70
C HIS A 180 0.98 -13.07 10.83
N CYS A 181 1.43 -11.88 11.22
CA CYS A 181 0.73 -11.01 12.16
C CYS A 181 -0.28 -10.12 11.42
N ILE A 182 -1.54 -10.13 11.85
CA ILE A 182 -2.58 -9.27 11.26
C ILE A 182 -3.04 -8.26 12.30
N LEU A 183 -2.84 -6.96 12.01
CA LEU A 183 -3.27 -5.85 12.83
C LEU A 183 -4.43 -5.12 12.12
N THR A 184 -5.55 -4.96 12.81
CA THR A 184 -6.75 -4.32 12.23
C THR A 184 -7.20 -3.12 13.03
N SER A 185 -7.61 -2.03 12.36
CA SER A 185 -8.20 -0.83 12.98
C SER A 185 -9.23 -0.17 12.05
N GLY A 186 -9.84 0.93 12.48
CA GLY A 186 -10.56 1.83 11.59
C GLY A 186 -9.65 2.42 10.52
N HIS A 187 -10.23 3.14 9.57
CA HIS A 187 -9.47 3.83 8.52
C HIS A 187 -8.90 5.15 9.06
N PRO A 188 -7.71 5.60 8.62
CA PRO A 188 -7.13 6.88 9.07
C PRO A 188 -7.85 8.12 8.52
N SER A 189 -8.80 8.01 7.59
CA SER A 189 -9.56 9.15 7.10
C SER A 189 -10.35 9.84 8.23
N PRO A 190 -10.56 11.17 8.14
CA PRO A 190 -11.33 11.90 9.15
C PRO A 190 -12.71 11.32 9.42
N LEU A 191 -13.38 10.75 8.40
CA LEU A 191 -14.70 10.12 8.54
C LEU A 191 -14.71 8.94 9.52
N SER A 192 -13.59 8.24 9.68
CA SER A 192 -13.42 7.12 10.59
C SER A 192 -12.70 7.55 11.87
N ALA A 193 -11.62 8.32 11.74
CA ALA A 193 -10.79 8.77 12.85
C ALA A 193 -11.57 9.65 13.84
N ASN A 194 -12.40 10.56 13.35
CA ASN A 194 -13.22 11.43 14.19
C ASN A 194 -14.33 10.67 14.95
N ARG A 195 -14.63 9.42 14.56
CA ARG A 195 -15.54 8.54 15.29
C ARG A 195 -14.84 7.64 16.32
N GLY A 196 -13.54 7.85 16.55
CA GLY A 196 -12.75 7.09 17.53
C GLY A 196 -12.25 5.73 17.05
N TYR A 197 -12.35 5.41 15.76
CA TYR A 197 -11.98 4.10 15.26
C TYR A 197 -10.50 3.96 14.86
N TRP A 198 -9.74 5.07 14.87
CA TRP A 198 -8.35 5.08 14.40
C TRP A 198 -7.33 5.27 15.51
N PHE A 199 -7.40 6.37 16.27
CA PHE A 199 -6.38 6.71 17.25
C PHE A 199 -6.27 5.73 18.40
N GLY A 200 -5.03 5.50 18.87
CA GLY A 200 -4.72 4.55 19.93
C GLY A 200 -4.64 3.10 19.45
N ASN A 201 -4.60 2.85 18.15
CA ASN A 201 -4.44 1.50 17.60
C ASN A 201 -3.05 0.90 17.88
N LYS A 202 -2.02 1.74 18.03
CA LYS A 202 -0.62 1.37 18.34
C LYS A 202 -0.03 0.35 17.37
N HIS A 203 -0.38 0.45 16.10
CA HIS A 203 0.08 -0.51 15.10
C HIS A 203 1.58 -0.42 14.84
N PHE A 204 2.17 0.76 14.98
CA PHE A 204 3.60 0.99 14.69
C PHE A 204 4.49 0.35 15.75
N SER A 205 4.20 0.55 17.02
CA SER A 205 4.89 -0.12 18.13
C SER A 205 4.64 -1.63 18.15
N LYS A 206 3.40 -2.07 17.91
CA LYS A 206 3.04 -3.50 17.83
C LYS A 206 3.76 -4.22 16.68
N ALA A 207 3.86 -3.57 15.50
CA ALA A 207 4.60 -4.13 14.38
C ALA A 207 6.08 -4.29 14.72
N ASN A 208 6.71 -3.28 15.30
CA ASN A 208 8.10 -3.34 15.70
C ASN A 208 8.33 -4.39 16.80
N ALA A 209 7.44 -4.49 17.78
CA ALA A 209 7.51 -5.54 18.81
C ALA A 209 7.42 -6.95 18.20
N TYR A 210 6.49 -7.16 17.24
CA TYR A 210 6.39 -8.43 16.53
C TYR A 210 7.67 -8.73 15.71
N LEU A 211 8.16 -7.77 14.93
CA LEU A 211 9.38 -7.94 14.12
C LEU A 211 10.56 -8.32 15.01
N THR A 212 10.74 -7.65 16.15
CA THR A 212 11.77 -7.99 17.13
C THR A 212 11.61 -9.42 17.65
N SER A 213 10.38 -9.83 17.99
CA SER A 213 10.12 -11.17 18.54
C SER A 213 10.44 -12.31 17.58
N VAL A 214 10.47 -12.03 16.27
CA VAL A 214 10.81 -13.00 15.22
C VAL A 214 12.20 -12.78 14.61
N GLY A 215 13.05 -11.97 15.26
CA GLY A 215 14.44 -11.73 14.87
C GLY A 215 14.61 -10.88 13.61
N LYS A 216 13.61 -10.06 13.26
CA LYS A 216 13.68 -9.12 12.14
C LYS A 216 14.01 -7.71 12.64
N GLU A 217 14.69 -6.93 11.79
CA GLU A 217 14.92 -5.51 12.03
C GLU A 217 13.57 -4.74 12.07
N THR A 218 13.46 -3.82 13.00
CA THR A 218 12.31 -2.91 13.13
C THR A 218 12.25 -1.89 12.01
N ILE A 219 11.11 -1.23 11.88
CA ILE A 219 10.91 -0.12 10.95
C ILE A 219 11.11 1.20 11.71
N ASN A 220 11.89 2.08 11.13
CA ASN A 220 11.96 3.48 11.55
C ASN A 220 10.82 4.25 10.84
N TRP A 221 9.74 4.44 11.56
CA TRP A 221 8.50 5.04 11.06
C TRP A 221 8.56 6.54 10.82
#